data_fbca4d77ae7c64060a882181114ef05f
#
_entry.id   fbca4d77ae7c64060a882181114ef05f
#
_cell.length_a   1.000
_cell.length_b   1.000
_cell.length_c   1.000
_cell.angle_alpha   90.00
_cell.angle_beta   90.00
_cell.angle_gamma   90.00
#
_symmetry.space_group_name_H-M   'P 1'
#
loop_
_entity.id
_entity.type
_entity.pdbx_description
1 polymer ?
#
loop_
_entity_poly.entity_id
_entity_poly.type
_entity_poly.pdbx_seq_one_letter_code
_entity_poly.pdbx_strand_id
1 'polypeptide(L)'
;MIRKILVPIAFSKYTEGILRFAAEIAHACTAELQVVNVINERDLEAVRKITAFGYQVDTEHYLQTLIQERRSELAQLLEKVGLNADAIPFHFEVGNPAEKLLQLVVKENIDAVVMGVKNRDIRTLFTGSVAERVFHRCPVTVISYRDKEIAKHLRKRIQKHMDS
;
A
#
# COMPACT_ATOMS: atom_id res chain seq x y z
N MET A 1 -11.26 17.69 9.96
CA MET A 1 -11.90 17.36 8.64
C MET A 1 -10.85 16.69 7.79
N ILE A 2 -11.12 15.51 7.22
CA ILE A 2 -10.19 14.79 6.33
C ILE A 2 -10.17 15.51 4.97
N ARG A 3 -9.02 16.00 4.54
CA ARG A 3 -8.81 16.69 3.26
C ARG A 3 -7.85 15.98 2.34
N LYS A 4 -6.92 15.18 2.89
CA LYS A 4 -5.94 14.41 2.13
C LYS A 4 -5.86 12.97 2.65
N ILE A 5 -6.01 12.02 1.75
CA ILE A 5 -5.95 10.60 2.03
C ILE A 5 -4.79 9.98 1.26
N LEU A 6 -3.90 9.28 1.97
CA LEU A 6 -2.80 8.51 1.38
C LEU A 6 -3.17 7.03 1.28
N VAL A 7 -2.93 6.44 0.12
CA VAL A 7 -3.18 5.01 -0.15
C VAL A 7 -1.89 4.31 -0.53
N PRO A 8 -1.23 3.61 0.41
CA PRO A 8 -0.11 2.75 0.07
C PRO A 8 -0.59 1.49 -0.65
N ILE A 9 0.02 1.20 -1.79
CA ILE A 9 -0.28 0.02 -2.60
C ILE A 9 0.96 -0.86 -2.80
N ALA A 10 0.72 -2.16 -2.95
CA ALA A 10 1.76 -3.16 -3.20
C ALA A 10 1.50 -3.98 -4.47
N PHE A 11 0.68 -3.51 -5.39
CA PHE A 11 0.32 -4.19 -6.64
C PHE A 11 -0.07 -5.66 -6.41
N SER A 12 -0.95 -5.91 -5.46
CA SER A 12 -1.50 -7.22 -5.14
C SER A 12 -2.92 -7.35 -5.68
N LYS A 13 -3.46 -8.56 -5.67
CA LYS A 13 -4.86 -8.80 -6.04
C LYS A 13 -5.88 -7.98 -5.23
N TYR A 14 -5.49 -7.39 -4.12
CA TYR A 14 -6.34 -6.55 -3.28
C TYR A 14 -6.26 -5.06 -3.60
N THR A 15 -5.32 -4.64 -4.46
CA THR A 15 -5.05 -3.23 -4.74
C THR A 15 -6.27 -2.51 -5.31
N GLU A 16 -7.00 -3.13 -6.24
CA GLU A 16 -8.23 -2.56 -6.80
C GLU A 16 -9.29 -2.29 -5.73
N GLY A 17 -9.53 -3.26 -4.83
CA GLY A 17 -10.48 -3.09 -3.73
C GLY A 17 -10.11 -1.98 -2.76
N ILE A 18 -8.81 -1.84 -2.45
CA ILE A 18 -8.30 -0.77 -1.60
C ILE A 18 -8.53 0.60 -2.25
N LEU A 19 -8.19 0.74 -3.55
CA LEU A 19 -8.35 1.99 -4.29
C LEU A 19 -9.83 2.39 -4.39
N ARG A 20 -10.72 1.45 -4.70
CA ARG A 20 -12.18 1.67 -4.75
C ARG A 20 -12.72 2.17 -3.42
N PHE A 21 -12.37 1.50 -2.33
CA PHE A 21 -12.79 1.89 -0.98
C PHE A 21 -12.23 3.26 -0.57
N ALA A 22 -10.95 3.53 -0.88
CA ALA A 22 -10.35 4.83 -0.60
C ALA A 22 -11.00 5.95 -1.42
N ALA A 23 -11.38 5.69 -2.68
CA ALA A 23 -12.10 6.62 -3.52
C ALA A 23 -13.49 6.96 -2.96
N GLU A 24 -14.22 5.97 -2.43
CA GLU A 24 -15.52 6.18 -1.77
C GLU A 24 -15.37 7.11 -0.56
N ILE A 25 -14.35 6.89 0.29
CA ILE A 25 -14.07 7.75 1.45
C ILE A 25 -13.66 9.15 1.00
N ALA A 26 -12.77 9.25 0.02
CA ALA A 26 -12.31 10.54 -0.51
C ALA A 26 -13.49 11.35 -1.06
N HIS A 27 -14.37 10.72 -1.81
CA HIS A 27 -15.59 11.36 -2.32
C HIS A 27 -16.51 11.84 -1.18
N ALA A 28 -16.79 10.98 -0.19
CA ALA A 28 -17.65 11.31 0.95
C ALA A 28 -17.10 12.46 1.80
N CYS A 29 -15.77 12.58 1.90
CA CYS A 29 -15.11 13.64 2.66
C CYS A 29 -14.76 14.88 1.82
N THR A 30 -14.97 14.86 0.50
CA THR A 30 -14.45 15.86 -0.45
C THR A 30 -12.92 16.01 -0.28
N ALA A 31 -12.22 14.90 -0.18
CA ALA A 31 -10.80 14.82 0.08
C ALA A 31 -9.99 14.49 -1.19
N GLU A 32 -8.77 15.00 -1.25
CA GLU A 32 -7.77 14.64 -2.25
C GLU A 32 -7.26 13.22 -1.95
N LEU A 33 -7.17 12.39 -2.99
CA LEU A 33 -6.58 11.06 -2.91
C LEU A 33 -5.16 11.08 -3.46
N GLN A 34 -4.21 10.54 -2.71
CA GLN A 34 -2.84 10.34 -3.14
C GLN A 34 -2.46 8.87 -3.02
N VAL A 35 -1.69 8.36 -3.96
CA VAL A 35 -1.24 6.96 -3.96
C VAL A 35 0.27 6.89 -3.79
N VAL A 36 0.76 5.92 -3.05
CA VAL A 36 2.18 5.67 -2.89
C VAL A 36 2.53 4.20 -3.05
N ASN A 37 3.61 3.93 -3.77
CA ASN A 37 4.27 2.64 -3.78
C ASN A 37 5.69 2.78 -3.25
N VAL A 38 6.07 1.95 -2.29
CA VAL A 38 7.43 1.91 -1.75
C VAL A 38 8.12 0.65 -2.24
N ILE A 39 9.18 0.83 -3.00
CA ILE A 39 10.07 -0.24 -3.43
C ILE A 39 11.00 -0.55 -2.26
N ASN A 40 10.94 -1.79 -1.76
CA ASN A 40 11.73 -2.19 -0.62
C ASN A 40 13.22 -2.24 -1.00
N GLU A 41 14.06 -1.55 -0.26
CA GLU A 41 15.50 -1.52 -0.46
C GLU A 41 16.12 -2.93 -0.45
N ARG A 42 15.59 -3.84 0.33
CA ARG A 42 16.04 -5.25 0.37
C ARG A 42 15.87 -5.97 -0.97
N ASP A 43 14.83 -5.61 -1.74
CA ASP A 43 14.58 -6.19 -3.06
C ASP A 43 15.65 -5.69 -4.05
N LEU A 44 16.05 -4.43 -3.94
CA LEU A 44 17.13 -3.85 -4.75
C LEU A 44 18.52 -4.41 -4.35
N GLU A 45 18.77 -4.66 -3.07
CA GLU A 45 19.98 -5.32 -2.62
C GLU A 45 20.11 -6.74 -3.19
N ALA A 46 19.00 -7.47 -3.31
CA ALA A 46 19.00 -8.78 -3.97
C ALA A 46 19.43 -8.67 -5.44
N VAL A 47 18.95 -7.67 -6.18
CA VAL A 47 19.37 -7.41 -7.55
C VAL A 47 20.85 -7.06 -7.63
N ARG A 48 21.36 -6.19 -6.73
CA ARG A 48 22.79 -5.83 -6.66
C ARG A 48 23.69 -7.04 -6.39
N LYS A 49 23.26 -7.98 -5.55
CA LYS A 49 23.99 -9.22 -5.29
C LYS A 49 24.09 -10.10 -6.52
N ILE A 50 23.04 -10.20 -7.33
CA ILE A 50 23.07 -10.93 -8.60
C ILE A 50 24.10 -10.30 -9.57
N THR A 51 24.19 -8.99 -9.59
CA THR A 51 25.23 -8.27 -10.38
C THR A 51 26.64 -8.61 -9.90
N ALA A 52 26.86 -8.73 -8.58
CA ALA A 52 28.15 -9.10 -8.01
C ALA A 52 28.61 -10.52 -8.39
N PHE A 53 27.69 -11.41 -8.78
CA PHE A 53 28.00 -12.75 -9.30
C PHE A 53 28.32 -12.78 -10.79
N GLY A 54 28.51 -11.63 -11.44
CA GLY A 54 28.97 -11.53 -12.85
C GLY A 54 27.85 -11.36 -13.87
N TYR A 55 26.59 -11.24 -13.46
CA TYR A 55 25.50 -10.85 -14.33
C TYR A 55 25.45 -9.33 -14.44
N GLN A 56 25.53 -8.79 -15.65
CA GLN A 56 25.42 -7.34 -15.88
C GLN A 56 23.95 -6.91 -15.75
N VAL A 57 23.51 -6.61 -14.52
CA VAL A 57 22.21 -5.97 -14.28
C VAL A 57 22.47 -4.53 -13.85
N ASP A 58 22.09 -3.59 -14.70
CA ASP A 58 22.09 -2.18 -14.34
C ASP A 58 20.92 -1.91 -13.36
N THR A 59 21.26 -1.72 -12.10
CA THR A 59 20.27 -1.50 -11.04
C THR A 59 19.46 -0.23 -11.26
N GLU A 60 20.06 0.81 -11.84
CA GLU A 60 19.35 2.05 -12.16
C GLU A 60 18.33 1.84 -13.27
N HIS A 61 18.75 1.19 -14.36
CA HIS A 61 17.85 0.84 -15.46
C HIS A 61 16.72 -0.09 -15.00
N TYR A 62 17.04 -1.08 -14.16
CA TYR A 62 16.03 -1.96 -13.56
C TYR A 62 14.99 -1.17 -12.76
N LEU A 63 15.44 -0.23 -11.90
CA LEU A 63 14.55 0.60 -11.09
C LEU A 63 13.65 1.48 -11.96
N GLN A 64 14.21 2.12 -12.99
CA GLN A 64 13.45 2.95 -13.92
C GLN A 64 12.38 2.14 -14.66
N THR A 65 12.74 0.96 -15.17
CA THR A 65 11.81 0.05 -15.84
C THR A 65 10.67 -0.36 -14.88
N LEU A 66 10.99 -0.75 -13.65
CA LEU A 66 10.02 -1.14 -12.65
C LEU A 66 9.05 0.01 -12.30
N ILE A 67 9.56 1.24 -12.17
CA ILE A 67 8.72 2.42 -11.92
C ILE A 67 7.76 2.66 -13.10
N GLN A 68 8.25 2.54 -14.32
CA GLN A 68 7.44 2.73 -15.53
C GLN A 68 6.31 1.69 -15.62
N GLU A 69 6.61 0.42 -15.38
CA GLU A 69 5.63 -0.66 -15.36
C GLU A 69 4.55 -0.42 -14.29
N ARG A 70 4.96 -0.04 -13.08
CA ARG A 70 4.05 0.25 -11.98
C ARG A 70 3.17 1.48 -12.22
N ARG A 71 3.70 2.51 -12.90
CA ARG A 71 2.89 3.66 -13.33
C ARG A 71 1.79 3.24 -14.30
N SER A 72 2.14 2.42 -15.29
CA SER A 72 1.19 1.91 -16.27
C SER A 72 0.12 1.02 -15.62
N GLU A 73 0.53 0.13 -14.72
CA GLU A 73 -0.38 -0.75 -13.98
C GLU A 73 -1.33 0.06 -13.07
N LEU A 74 -0.81 1.08 -12.37
CA LEU A 74 -1.66 1.94 -11.55
C LEU A 74 -2.66 2.72 -12.38
N ALA A 75 -2.26 3.29 -13.53
CA ALA A 75 -3.17 4.01 -14.40
C ALA A 75 -4.36 3.13 -14.82
N GLN A 76 -4.11 1.87 -15.20
CA GLN A 76 -5.16 0.90 -15.53
C GLN A 76 -6.07 0.58 -14.33
N LEU A 77 -5.49 0.45 -13.13
CA LEU A 77 -6.26 0.19 -11.91
C LEU A 77 -7.14 1.39 -11.53
N LEU A 78 -6.63 2.61 -11.66
CA LEU A 78 -7.39 3.83 -11.39
C LEU A 78 -8.55 3.98 -12.38
N GLU A 79 -8.32 3.73 -13.65
CA GLU A 79 -9.37 3.74 -14.67
C GLU A 79 -10.49 2.72 -14.36
N LYS A 80 -10.13 1.49 -13.96
CA LYS A 80 -11.11 0.47 -13.55
C LYS A 80 -11.98 0.89 -12.37
N VAL A 81 -11.46 1.71 -11.46
CA VAL A 81 -12.23 2.21 -10.31
C VAL A 81 -12.90 3.56 -10.59
N GLY A 82 -12.84 4.04 -11.84
CA GLY A 82 -13.51 5.27 -12.29
C GLY A 82 -12.78 6.55 -11.86
N LEU A 83 -11.47 6.48 -11.61
CA LEU A 83 -10.64 7.61 -11.23
C LEU A 83 -9.76 8.06 -12.40
N ASN A 84 -9.58 9.38 -12.54
CA ASN A 84 -8.64 9.93 -13.51
C ASN A 84 -7.21 9.85 -12.97
N ALA A 85 -6.38 9.02 -13.60
CA ALA A 85 -4.99 8.81 -13.22
C ALA A 85 -4.15 10.10 -13.22
N ASP A 86 -4.43 11.04 -14.15
CA ASP A 86 -3.71 12.31 -14.25
C ASP A 86 -4.02 13.27 -13.09
N ALA A 87 -5.16 13.07 -12.42
CA ALA A 87 -5.59 13.89 -11.30
C ALA A 87 -5.12 13.37 -9.94
N ILE A 88 -4.51 12.18 -9.89
CA ILE A 88 -4.10 11.54 -8.64
C ILE A 88 -2.58 11.56 -8.51
N PRO A 89 -2.02 12.28 -7.52
CA PRO A 89 -0.60 12.23 -7.23
C PRO A 89 -0.14 10.81 -6.92
N PHE A 90 0.90 10.36 -7.63
CA PHE A 90 1.50 9.05 -7.41
C PHE A 90 2.96 9.20 -6.99
N HIS A 91 3.26 8.79 -5.77
CA HIS A 91 4.58 8.81 -5.18
C HIS A 91 5.26 7.45 -5.33
N PHE A 92 6.51 7.48 -5.81
CA PHE A 92 7.43 6.34 -5.76
C PHE A 92 8.52 6.62 -4.75
N GLU A 93 8.65 5.77 -3.76
CA GLU A 93 9.69 5.85 -2.76
C GLU A 93 10.53 4.57 -2.77
N VAL A 94 11.81 4.69 -2.43
CA VAL A 94 12.73 3.55 -2.25
C VAL A 94 13.22 3.56 -0.82
N GLY A 95 13.15 2.41 -0.12
CA GLY A 95 13.64 2.28 1.23
C GLY A 95 12.80 1.36 2.10
N ASN A 96 12.83 1.58 3.42
CA ASN A 96 11.96 0.87 4.35
C ASN A 96 10.49 1.32 4.19
N PRO A 97 9.57 0.43 3.82
CA PRO A 97 8.21 0.85 3.50
C PRO A 97 7.48 1.59 4.64
N ALA A 98 7.60 1.12 5.88
CA ALA A 98 6.92 1.78 7.00
C ALA A 98 7.49 3.19 7.27
N GLU A 99 8.81 3.34 7.20
CA GLU A 99 9.47 4.63 7.42
C GLU A 99 9.13 5.64 6.32
N LYS A 100 9.18 5.21 5.06
CA LYS A 100 8.83 6.05 3.91
C LYS A 100 7.38 6.51 3.95
N LEU A 101 6.46 5.63 4.33
CA LEU A 101 5.05 5.99 4.51
C LEU A 101 4.87 7.04 5.60
N LEU A 102 5.49 6.86 6.77
CA LEU A 102 5.38 7.81 7.88
C LEU A 102 6.00 9.17 7.53
N GLN A 103 7.14 9.18 6.82
CA GLN A 103 7.76 10.41 6.31
C GLN A 103 6.84 11.15 5.34
N LEU A 104 6.20 10.42 4.42
CA LEU A 104 5.29 11.01 3.43
C LEU A 104 4.04 11.58 4.09
N VAL A 105 3.48 10.89 5.10
CA VAL A 105 2.34 11.40 5.88
C VAL A 105 2.62 12.79 6.44
N VAL A 106 3.81 13.00 6.99
CA VAL A 106 4.20 14.30 7.55
C VAL A 106 4.50 15.32 6.44
N LYS A 107 5.27 14.94 5.43
CA LYS A 107 5.72 15.81 4.34
C LYS A 107 4.54 16.38 3.53
N GLU A 108 3.57 15.53 3.21
CA GLU A 108 2.43 15.91 2.37
C GLU A 108 1.22 16.42 3.19
N ASN A 109 1.35 16.49 4.52
CA ASN A 109 0.25 16.87 5.43
C ASN A 109 -0.98 16.01 5.22
N ILE A 110 -0.81 14.70 5.25
CA ILE A 110 -1.88 13.72 5.11
C ILE A 110 -2.76 13.72 6.37
N ASP A 111 -4.07 13.63 6.19
CA ASP A 111 -5.04 13.56 7.31
C ASP A 111 -5.45 12.13 7.65
N ALA A 112 -5.43 11.21 6.67
CA ALA A 112 -5.75 9.81 6.88
C ALA A 112 -4.99 8.88 5.92
N VAL A 113 -4.73 7.66 6.37
CA VAL A 113 -4.13 6.59 5.56
C VAL A 113 -5.14 5.47 5.39
N VAL A 114 -5.41 5.05 4.16
CA VAL A 114 -6.21 3.86 3.86
C VAL A 114 -5.31 2.76 3.34
N MET A 115 -5.20 1.65 4.07
CA MET A 115 -4.31 0.57 3.69
C MET A 115 -4.91 -0.81 3.87
N GLY A 116 -4.50 -1.74 3.02
CA GLY A 116 -4.84 -3.15 3.15
C GLY A 116 -3.99 -3.84 4.21
N VAL A 117 -4.60 -4.78 4.91
CA VAL A 117 -3.88 -5.66 5.84
C VAL A 117 -3.81 -7.05 5.22
N LYS A 118 -2.58 -7.54 4.98
CA LYS A 118 -2.37 -8.92 4.54
C LYS A 118 -2.78 -9.88 5.65
N ASN A 119 -3.65 -10.83 5.31
CA ASN A 119 -3.95 -11.94 6.19
C ASN A 119 -2.79 -12.95 6.11
N ARG A 120 -1.74 -12.74 6.91
CA ARG A 120 -0.83 -13.83 7.24
C ARG A 120 -1.41 -14.56 8.43
N ASP A 121 -1.26 -15.88 8.46
CA ASP A 121 -1.76 -16.73 9.54
C ASP A 121 -1.61 -16.08 10.91
N ILE A 122 -2.69 -16.10 11.68
CA ILE A 122 -2.88 -15.39 12.95
C ILE A 122 -1.80 -15.72 14.00
N ARG A 123 -1.03 -16.77 13.78
CA ARG A 123 0.13 -17.12 14.63
C ARG A 123 1.32 -16.17 14.47
N THR A 124 1.33 -15.31 13.44
CA THR A 124 2.40 -14.34 13.15
C THR A 124 1.95 -12.89 13.25
N LEU A 125 0.91 -12.59 14.02
CA LEU A 125 0.34 -11.25 14.20
C LEU A 125 1.34 -10.22 14.77
N PHE A 126 2.46 -10.66 15.32
CA PHE A 126 3.40 -9.82 16.07
C PHE A 126 4.79 -9.66 15.45
N THR A 127 5.02 -10.03 14.21
CA THR A 127 6.34 -9.92 13.61
C THR A 127 6.43 -8.80 12.57
N GLY A 128 6.28 -7.53 13.01
CA GLY A 128 6.83 -6.37 12.33
C GLY A 128 6.38 -6.14 10.88
N SER A 129 5.12 -6.42 10.54
CA SER A 129 4.59 -6.08 9.21
C SER A 129 4.57 -4.56 8.99
N VAL A 130 4.64 -4.11 7.74
CA VAL A 130 4.52 -2.68 7.41
C VAL A 130 3.26 -2.09 8.02
N ALA A 131 2.12 -2.80 7.90
CA ALA A 131 0.84 -2.37 8.45
C ALA A 131 0.91 -2.17 9.97
N GLU A 132 1.47 -3.12 10.71
CA GLU A 132 1.61 -3.04 12.17
C GLU A 132 2.44 -1.83 12.58
N ARG A 133 3.59 -1.60 11.94
CA ARG A 133 4.44 -0.43 12.24
C ARG A 133 3.72 0.89 11.95
N VAL A 134 2.97 0.95 10.85
CA VAL A 134 2.17 2.13 10.49
C VAL A 134 1.07 2.34 11.52
N PHE A 135 0.31 1.31 11.92
CA PHE A 135 -0.72 1.42 12.94
C PHE A 135 -0.19 1.95 14.29
N HIS A 136 1.01 1.52 14.70
CA HIS A 136 1.58 1.94 15.98
C HIS A 136 2.23 3.32 15.94
N ARG A 137 2.68 3.80 14.79
CA ARG A 137 3.53 4.99 14.68
C ARG A 137 2.93 6.13 13.86
N CYS A 138 1.84 5.87 13.14
CA CYS A 138 1.22 6.89 12.30
C CYS A 138 0.58 7.99 13.15
N PRO A 139 0.91 9.27 12.92
CA PRO A 139 0.35 10.38 13.70
C PRO A 139 -1.08 10.74 13.29
N VAL A 140 -1.62 10.10 12.22
CA VAL A 140 -2.96 10.37 11.71
C VAL A 140 -3.81 9.11 11.71
N THR A 141 -5.10 9.25 11.44
CA THR A 141 -6.04 8.12 11.36
C THR A 141 -5.61 7.11 10.31
N VAL A 142 -5.57 5.83 10.69
CA VAL A 142 -5.30 4.71 9.78
C VAL A 142 -6.54 3.86 9.64
N ILE A 143 -7.03 3.73 8.41
CA ILE A 143 -8.21 2.94 8.06
C ILE A 143 -7.73 1.63 7.44
N SER A 144 -8.11 0.52 8.06
CA SER A 144 -7.77 -0.82 7.60
C SER A 144 -8.83 -1.36 6.66
N TYR A 145 -8.49 -1.51 5.38
CA TYR A 145 -9.34 -2.20 4.41
C TYR A 145 -9.18 -3.72 4.50
N ARG A 146 -10.29 -4.43 4.46
CA ARG A 146 -10.33 -5.88 4.38
C ARG A 146 -11.14 -6.32 3.18
N ASP A 147 -10.51 -7.09 2.30
CA ASP A 147 -11.19 -7.73 1.19
C ASP A 147 -12.31 -8.66 1.67
N LYS A 148 -13.33 -8.88 0.82
CA LYS A 148 -14.50 -9.72 1.13
C LYS A 148 -14.13 -11.16 1.50
N GLU A 149 -13.11 -11.75 0.87
CA GLU A 149 -12.63 -13.10 1.17
C GLU A 149 -12.03 -13.16 2.58
N ILE A 150 -11.17 -12.19 2.91
CA ILE A 150 -10.55 -12.06 4.22
C ILE A 150 -11.62 -11.84 5.29
N ALA A 151 -12.56 -10.92 5.04
CA ALA A 151 -13.65 -10.63 5.97
C ALA A 151 -14.53 -11.87 6.23
N LYS A 152 -14.87 -12.63 5.19
CA LYS A 152 -15.64 -13.89 5.30
C LYS A 152 -14.91 -14.92 6.16
N HIS A 153 -13.62 -15.09 5.96
CA HIS A 153 -12.80 -16.02 6.75
C HIS A 153 -12.75 -15.63 8.23
N LEU A 154 -12.53 -14.35 8.52
CA LEU A 154 -12.50 -13.83 9.89
C LEU A 154 -13.86 -13.96 10.60
N ARG A 155 -14.97 -13.68 9.90
CA ARG A 155 -16.33 -13.86 10.43
C ARG A 155 -16.59 -15.31 10.85
N LYS A 156 -16.26 -16.28 9.98
CA LYS A 156 -16.42 -17.73 10.30
C LYS A 156 -15.63 -18.12 11.55
N ARG A 157 -14.45 -17.57 11.72
CA ARG A 157 -13.65 -17.85 12.93
C ARG A 157 -14.27 -17.29 14.19
N ILE A 158 -14.77 -16.05 14.15
CA ILE A 158 -15.45 -15.43 15.29
C ILE A 158 -16.70 -16.26 15.66
N GLN A 159 -17.53 -16.62 14.66
CA GLN A 159 -18.72 -17.45 14.87
C GLN A 159 -18.38 -18.78 15.56
N LYS A 160 -17.33 -19.48 15.10
CA LYS A 160 -16.91 -20.74 15.73
C LYS A 160 -16.57 -20.61 17.22
N HIS A 161 -16.08 -19.44 17.67
CA HIS A 161 -15.79 -19.17 19.08
C HIS A 161 -17.01 -18.70 19.87
N MET A 162 -18.08 -18.26 19.20
CA MET A 162 -19.33 -17.89 19.85
C MET A 162 -20.22 -19.11 20.14
N ASP A 163 -20.06 -20.18 19.34
CA ASP A 163 -20.82 -21.42 19.44
C ASP A 163 -20.12 -22.48 20.33
N SER A 164 -19.00 -22.14 20.96
CA SER A 164 -18.20 -22.98 21.88
C SER A 164 -18.35 -22.55 23.31
#